data_73d2d70b46da1587587e450c823f43d8
#
_entry.id   73d2d70b46da1587587e450c823f43d8
#
_cell.length_a   1.000
_cell.length_b   1.000
_cell.length_c   1.000
_cell.angle_alpha   90.00
_cell.angle_beta   90.00
_cell.angle_gamma   90.00
#
_symmetry.space_group_name_H-M   'P 1'
#
loop_
_entity.id
_entity.type
_entity.pdbx_description
1 polymer ?
#
loop_
_entity_poly.entity_id
_entity_poly.type
_entity_poly.pdbx_seq_one_letter_code
_entity_poly.pdbx_strand_id
1 'polypeptide(L)'
;DASGLNEYAKNYKAIYPIAARCGVFAKTDIQPLINEGATREDLSASIFQAVVNQTISGLACGKPIRGHVAFLGGPLHFLSELKAAFIRTLNLDDEHAITPDNSHLFAAIGSALNYKEDSVTTLSTLLKKLSSGIKMEFEVARLDPLFADQADYDAFTRRHGNNHVQTADLASYEGNCYLGIDAGSTTTKIALVSENGDLLYSFYSNNNGSPLKTAIRSIQEIYTKLPKN
;
A
#
# COMPACT_ATOMS: atom_id res chain seq x y z
N ASP A 1 -12.18 -6.74 7.05
CA ASP A 1 -10.90 -6.74 7.76
C ASP A 1 -10.19 -8.10 7.63
N ALA A 2 -8.97 -8.22 8.16
CA ALA A 2 -8.19 -9.45 8.07
C ALA A 2 -8.82 -10.64 8.82
N SER A 3 -9.55 -10.37 9.90
CA SER A 3 -10.26 -11.40 10.66
C SER A 3 -11.36 -12.03 9.81
N GLY A 4 -12.11 -11.22 9.04
CA GLY A 4 -13.11 -11.73 8.12
C GLY A 4 -12.52 -12.60 7.00
N LEU A 5 -11.35 -12.23 6.47
CA LEU A 5 -10.62 -13.07 5.51
C LEU A 5 -10.21 -14.41 6.15
N ASN A 6 -9.77 -14.40 7.41
CA ASN A 6 -9.38 -15.61 8.12
C ASN A 6 -10.57 -16.57 8.27
N GLU A 7 -11.76 -16.06 8.59
CA GLU A 7 -12.96 -16.90 8.72
C GLU A 7 -13.38 -17.51 7.38
N TYR A 8 -13.34 -16.76 6.28
CA TYR A 8 -13.60 -17.30 4.95
C TYR A 8 -12.59 -18.38 4.57
N ALA A 9 -11.29 -18.11 4.79
CA ALA A 9 -10.19 -19.02 4.40
C ALA A 9 -10.28 -20.39 5.08
N LYS A 10 -10.99 -20.56 6.19
CA LYS A 10 -11.18 -21.87 6.84
C LYS A 10 -11.87 -22.92 5.96
N ASN A 11 -12.66 -22.48 5.01
CA ASN A 11 -13.51 -23.38 4.19
C ASN A 11 -13.11 -23.40 2.72
N TYR A 12 -11.87 -22.99 2.39
CA TYR A 12 -11.41 -22.99 1.00
C TYR A 12 -11.32 -24.41 0.40
N LYS A 13 -11.49 -24.50 -0.89
CA LYS A 13 -11.36 -25.74 -1.68
C LYS A 13 -10.25 -25.65 -2.72
N ALA A 14 -9.94 -24.45 -3.18
CA ALA A 14 -8.91 -24.18 -4.18
C ALA A 14 -8.05 -22.96 -3.80
N ILE A 15 -6.82 -22.95 -4.26
CA ILE A 15 -5.88 -21.82 -4.13
C ILE A 15 -5.48 -21.39 -5.53
N TYR A 16 -5.73 -20.11 -5.85
CA TYR A 16 -5.40 -19.50 -7.13
C TYR A 16 -4.08 -18.73 -7.03
N PRO A 17 -3.27 -18.68 -8.11
CA PRO A 17 -2.10 -17.86 -8.15
C PRO A 17 -2.49 -16.38 -8.19
N ILE A 18 -2.12 -15.63 -7.17
CA ILE A 18 -2.30 -14.19 -7.06
C ILE A 18 -0.93 -13.55 -6.91
N ALA A 19 -0.64 -12.52 -7.71
CA ALA A 19 0.61 -11.79 -7.60
C ALA A 19 0.66 -10.96 -6.31
N ALA A 20 1.55 -11.34 -5.41
CA ALA A 20 1.77 -10.67 -4.15
C ALA A 20 2.79 -9.53 -4.31
N ARG A 21 2.43 -8.45 -4.99
CA ARG A 21 3.30 -7.28 -5.16
C ARG A 21 2.69 -6.05 -4.50
N CYS A 22 1.73 -5.43 -5.13
CA CYS A 22 0.97 -4.34 -4.51
C CYS A 22 -0.53 -4.58 -4.70
N GLY A 23 -1.36 -3.87 -3.94
CA GLY A 23 -2.82 -4.05 -3.98
C GLY A 23 -3.45 -3.84 -5.37
N VAL A 24 -2.78 -3.12 -6.27
CA VAL A 24 -3.24 -2.94 -7.67
C VAL A 24 -3.13 -4.23 -8.44
N PHE A 25 -1.95 -4.86 -8.45
CA PHE A 25 -1.74 -6.12 -9.16
C PHE A 25 -2.58 -7.24 -8.56
N ALA A 26 -2.66 -7.34 -7.22
CA ALA A 26 -3.53 -8.29 -6.57
C ALA A 26 -5.00 -8.11 -6.99
N LYS A 27 -5.48 -6.88 -7.10
CA LYS A 27 -6.85 -6.59 -7.55
C LYS A 27 -7.06 -6.96 -9.02
N THR A 28 -6.07 -6.76 -9.87
CA THR A 28 -6.12 -7.15 -11.28
C THR A 28 -6.19 -8.66 -11.45
N ASP A 29 -5.51 -9.42 -10.61
CA ASP A 29 -5.56 -10.88 -10.64
C ASP A 29 -6.87 -11.44 -10.05
N ILE A 30 -7.40 -10.80 -9.00
CA ILE A 30 -8.63 -11.23 -8.31
C ILE A 30 -9.87 -10.99 -9.17
N GLN A 31 -9.92 -9.91 -9.94
CA GLN A 31 -11.13 -9.56 -10.70
C GLN A 31 -11.53 -10.61 -11.74
N PRO A 32 -10.63 -11.17 -12.56
CA PRO A 32 -10.94 -12.30 -13.44
C PRO A 32 -11.46 -13.52 -12.68
N LEU A 33 -10.82 -13.87 -11.56
CA LEU A 33 -11.23 -15.01 -10.74
C LEU A 33 -12.65 -14.86 -10.20
N ILE A 34 -13.03 -13.65 -9.77
CA ILE A 34 -14.42 -13.36 -9.37
C ILE A 34 -15.38 -13.56 -10.54
N ASN A 35 -15.02 -13.09 -11.73
CA ASN A 35 -15.84 -13.22 -12.93
C ASN A 35 -16.00 -14.70 -13.38
N GLU A 36 -15.00 -15.53 -13.08
CA GLU A 36 -15.00 -16.99 -13.33
C GLU A 36 -15.72 -17.78 -12.23
N GLY A 37 -16.21 -17.11 -11.18
CA GLY A 37 -16.98 -17.72 -10.12
C GLY A 37 -16.16 -18.24 -8.93
N ALA A 38 -14.93 -17.78 -8.74
CA ALA A 38 -14.16 -18.10 -7.55
C ALA A 38 -14.87 -17.65 -6.28
N THR A 39 -14.88 -18.51 -5.27
CA THR A 39 -15.55 -18.25 -4.00
C THR A 39 -14.77 -17.29 -3.11
N ARG A 40 -15.44 -16.67 -2.15
CA ARG A 40 -14.74 -15.81 -1.16
C ARG A 40 -13.77 -16.59 -0.31
N GLU A 41 -14.09 -17.83 -0.02
CA GLU A 41 -13.29 -18.80 0.72
C GLU A 41 -11.96 -19.06 -0.02
N ASP A 42 -12.05 -19.40 -1.29
CA ASP A 42 -10.90 -19.68 -2.14
C ASP A 42 -10.03 -18.43 -2.36
N LEU A 43 -10.64 -17.29 -2.61
CA LEU A 43 -9.94 -16.02 -2.77
C LEU A 43 -9.23 -15.59 -1.49
N SER A 44 -9.84 -15.78 -0.32
CA SER A 44 -9.23 -15.45 0.97
C SER A 44 -8.01 -16.31 1.26
N ALA A 45 -8.10 -17.62 1.02
CA ALA A 45 -6.96 -18.54 1.14
C ALA A 45 -5.86 -18.23 0.12
N SER A 46 -6.23 -17.85 -1.10
CA SER A 46 -5.31 -17.45 -2.17
C SER A 46 -4.54 -16.18 -1.82
N ILE A 47 -5.20 -15.19 -1.22
CA ILE A 47 -4.57 -13.96 -0.72
C ILE A 47 -3.56 -14.30 0.38
N PHE A 48 -3.91 -15.15 1.36
CA PHE A 48 -2.97 -15.58 2.39
C PHE A 48 -1.78 -16.33 1.81
N GLN A 49 -2.01 -17.22 0.84
CA GLN A 49 -0.92 -17.92 0.15
C GLN A 49 0.01 -16.95 -0.60
N ALA A 50 -0.54 -15.92 -1.24
CA ALA A 50 0.24 -14.89 -1.91
C ALA A 50 1.12 -14.10 -0.91
N VAL A 51 0.57 -13.71 0.26
CA VAL A 51 1.33 -13.07 1.33
C VAL A 51 2.46 -13.97 1.84
N VAL A 52 2.18 -15.25 2.04
CA VAL A 52 3.19 -16.25 2.46
C VAL A 52 4.33 -16.35 1.45
N ASN A 53 4.00 -16.50 0.17
CA ASN A 53 4.99 -16.61 -0.90
C ASN A 53 5.88 -15.37 -0.98
N GLN A 54 5.28 -14.18 -0.88
CA GLN A 54 6.03 -12.92 -0.88
C GLN A 54 6.93 -12.78 0.34
N THR A 55 6.41 -13.13 1.52
CA THR A 55 7.17 -13.04 2.78
C THR A 55 8.37 -13.99 2.76
N ILE A 56 8.17 -15.25 2.38
CA ILE A 56 9.23 -16.23 2.27
C ILE A 56 10.28 -15.78 1.26
N SER A 57 9.86 -15.36 0.06
CA SER A 57 10.77 -14.89 -0.99
C SER A 57 11.58 -13.68 -0.55
N GLY A 58 10.94 -12.71 0.13
CA GLY A 58 11.58 -11.49 0.62
C GLY A 58 12.56 -11.73 1.77
N LEU A 59 12.21 -12.58 2.74
CA LEU A 59 13.04 -12.85 3.91
C LEU A 59 14.14 -13.87 3.63
N ALA A 60 13.83 -14.92 2.90
CA ALA A 60 14.78 -15.98 2.65
C ALA A 60 15.86 -15.61 1.63
N CYS A 61 15.55 -14.69 0.70
CA CYS A 61 16.51 -14.27 -0.35
C CYS A 61 17.20 -15.45 -1.05
N GLY A 62 16.42 -16.51 -1.37
CA GLY A 62 16.92 -17.74 -1.98
C GLY A 62 17.60 -18.75 -1.04
N LYS A 63 17.69 -18.44 0.25
CA LYS A 63 18.22 -19.37 1.26
C LYS A 63 17.10 -20.27 1.80
N PRO A 64 17.39 -21.56 2.09
CA PRO A 64 16.37 -22.43 2.68
C PRO A 64 16.09 -22.04 4.14
N ILE A 65 14.81 -21.97 4.51
CA ILE A 65 14.36 -21.86 5.90
C ILE A 65 14.34 -23.29 6.46
N ARG A 66 15.09 -23.55 7.52
CA ARG A 66 15.28 -24.88 8.11
C ARG A 66 15.25 -24.81 9.63
N GLY A 67 14.99 -25.98 10.27
CA GLY A 67 14.92 -26.12 11.72
C GLY A 67 13.63 -25.62 12.30
N HIS A 68 13.65 -25.23 13.57
CA HIS A 68 12.49 -24.76 14.29
C HIS A 68 12.14 -23.32 13.86
N VAL A 69 10.88 -23.11 13.50
CA VAL A 69 10.36 -21.82 13.04
C VAL A 69 9.34 -21.30 14.03
N ALA A 70 9.65 -20.18 14.69
CA ALA A 70 8.75 -19.53 15.63
C ALA A 70 7.85 -18.51 14.91
N PHE A 71 6.55 -18.68 15.08
CA PHE A 71 5.53 -17.78 14.53
C PHE A 71 5.18 -16.70 15.57
N LEU A 72 5.69 -15.49 15.37
CA LEU A 72 5.58 -14.37 16.29
C LEU A 72 4.84 -13.18 15.66
N GLY A 73 4.30 -12.31 16.52
CA GLY A 73 3.61 -11.10 16.12
C GLY A 73 2.10 -11.27 15.93
N GLY A 74 1.38 -10.16 15.92
CA GLY A 74 -0.08 -10.13 15.88
C GLY A 74 -0.71 -10.91 14.72
N PRO A 75 -0.29 -10.69 13.45
CA PRO A 75 -0.88 -11.39 12.32
C PRO A 75 -0.82 -12.92 12.46
N LEU A 76 0.33 -13.46 12.84
CA LEU A 76 0.53 -14.91 12.97
C LEU A 76 -0.08 -15.50 14.25
N HIS A 77 -0.36 -14.65 15.23
CA HIS A 77 -1.10 -15.05 16.44
C HIS A 77 -2.62 -15.13 16.17
N PHE A 78 -3.19 -14.11 15.54
CA PHE A 78 -4.65 -13.98 15.39
C PHE A 78 -5.22 -14.60 14.11
N LEU A 79 -4.40 -14.77 13.05
CA LEU A 79 -4.84 -15.30 11.77
C LEU A 79 -4.37 -16.75 11.60
N SER A 80 -5.20 -17.70 12.06
CA SER A 80 -4.90 -19.14 12.05
C SER A 80 -4.61 -19.66 10.64
N GLU A 81 -5.37 -19.20 9.65
CA GLU A 81 -5.24 -19.68 8.26
C GLU A 81 -4.00 -19.10 7.56
N LEU A 82 -3.60 -17.87 7.92
CA LEU A 82 -2.32 -17.33 7.47
C LEU A 82 -1.15 -18.15 8.02
N LYS A 83 -1.17 -18.48 9.33
CA LYS A 83 -0.17 -19.33 9.96
C LYS A 83 -0.14 -20.73 9.35
N ALA A 84 -1.31 -21.34 9.15
CA ALA A 84 -1.43 -22.66 8.50
C ALA A 84 -0.85 -22.65 7.07
N ALA A 85 -1.05 -21.56 6.34
CA ALA A 85 -0.46 -21.40 5.01
C ALA A 85 1.09 -21.34 5.06
N PHE A 86 1.69 -20.69 6.06
CA PHE A 86 3.15 -20.74 6.27
C PHE A 86 3.63 -22.14 6.60
N ILE A 87 2.99 -22.83 7.56
CA ILE A 87 3.35 -24.19 7.99
C ILE A 87 3.33 -25.13 6.77
N ARG A 88 2.26 -25.09 5.98
CA ARG A 88 2.12 -25.89 4.77
C ARG A 88 3.19 -25.56 3.73
N THR A 89 3.45 -24.28 3.47
CA THR A 89 4.41 -23.86 2.43
C THR A 89 5.85 -24.18 2.80
N LEU A 90 6.20 -24.11 4.09
CA LEU A 90 7.51 -24.46 4.60
C LEU A 90 7.65 -25.95 4.90
N ASN A 91 6.56 -26.71 4.75
CA ASN A 91 6.49 -28.16 5.04
C ASN A 91 6.99 -28.49 6.48
N LEU A 92 6.49 -27.72 7.46
CA LEU A 92 6.83 -27.92 8.86
C LEU A 92 5.86 -28.91 9.51
N ASP A 93 6.41 -29.78 10.37
CA ASP A 93 5.63 -30.60 11.28
C ASP A 93 5.39 -29.90 12.64
N ASP A 94 4.69 -30.57 13.54
CA ASP A 94 4.33 -30.02 14.86
C ASP A 94 5.56 -29.74 15.75
N GLU A 95 6.66 -30.47 15.54
CA GLU A 95 7.91 -30.26 16.31
C GLU A 95 8.63 -29.00 15.84
N HIS A 96 8.60 -28.72 14.53
CA HIS A 96 9.32 -27.60 13.93
C HIS A 96 8.51 -26.30 13.87
N ALA A 97 7.18 -26.37 14.04
CA ALA A 97 6.28 -25.20 14.03
C ALA A 97 6.02 -24.69 15.45
N ILE A 98 6.80 -23.75 15.94
CA ILE A 98 6.68 -23.21 17.29
C ILE A 98 5.69 -22.04 17.32
N THR A 99 4.63 -22.15 18.13
CA THR A 99 3.64 -21.07 18.32
C THR A 99 3.46 -20.85 19.82
N PRO A 100 4.19 -19.90 20.43
CA PRO A 100 3.99 -19.56 21.84
C PRO A 100 2.63 -18.89 22.07
N ASP A 101 1.99 -19.15 23.22
CA ASP A 101 0.67 -18.59 23.57
C ASP A 101 0.65 -17.06 23.57
N ASN A 102 1.77 -16.44 23.95
CA ASN A 102 1.94 -14.99 23.98
C ASN A 102 2.73 -14.44 22.77
N SER A 103 2.71 -15.14 21.65
CA SER A 103 3.50 -14.83 20.44
C SER A 103 3.34 -13.38 19.95
N HIS A 104 2.18 -12.76 20.14
CA HIS A 104 1.90 -11.37 19.77
C HIS A 104 2.61 -10.33 20.68
N LEU A 105 3.08 -10.73 21.86
CA LEU A 105 3.74 -9.86 22.85
C LEU A 105 5.27 -9.93 22.80
N PHE A 106 5.86 -10.78 21.98
CA PHE A 106 7.30 -11.06 21.99
C PHE A 106 8.17 -9.81 21.79
N ALA A 107 7.77 -8.88 20.95
CA ALA A 107 8.49 -7.63 20.77
C ALA A 107 8.50 -6.77 22.05
N ALA A 108 7.35 -6.70 22.74
CA ALA A 108 7.23 -5.97 24.01
C ALA A 108 8.01 -6.67 25.14
N ILE A 109 7.94 -8.01 25.20
CA ILE A 109 8.70 -8.83 26.16
C ILE A 109 10.20 -8.64 25.91
N GLY A 110 10.66 -8.72 24.66
CA GLY A 110 12.05 -8.49 24.32
C GLY A 110 12.54 -7.09 24.69
N SER A 111 11.71 -6.07 24.46
CA SER A 111 12.03 -4.71 24.90
C SER A 111 12.14 -4.59 26.42
N ALA A 112 11.25 -5.25 27.17
CA ALA A 112 11.30 -5.26 28.63
C ALA A 112 12.52 -6.00 29.16
N LEU A 113 12.91 -7.11 28.53
CA LEU A 113 14.09 -7.89 28.92
C LEU A 113 15.43 -7.24 28.57
N ASN A 114 15.42 -6.34 27.60
CA ASN A 114 16.61 -5.62 27.15
C ASN A 114 16.83 -4.30 27.89
N TYR A 115 16.29 -4.17 29.13
CA TYR A 115 16.53 -2.99 29.96
C TYR A 115 18.00 -2.92 30.41
N LYS A 116 18.46 -1.70 30.64
CA LYS A 116 19.78 -1.45 31.25
C LYS A 116 19.56 -0.86 32.65
N GLU A 117 20.39 -1.24 33.61
CA GLU A 117 20.27 -0.75 34.99
C GLU A 117 20.32 0.77 35.11
N ASP A 118 21.10 1.44 34.28
CA ASP A 118 21.21 2.90 34.23
C ASP A 118 19.97 3.58 33.63
N SER A 119 19.06 2.82 33.01
CA SER A 119 17.80 3.33 32.41
C SER A 119 16.59 3.25 33.34
N VAL A 120 16.78 2.79 34.58
CA VAL A 120 15.69 2.66 35.59
C VAL A 120 15.21 4.05 36.01
N THR A 121 13.91 4.26 35.99
CA THR A 121 13.25 5.51 36.42
C THR A 121 12.03 5.22 37.28
N THR A 122 11.62 6.18 38.10
CA THR A 122 10.40 6.05 38.88
C THR A 122 9.17 6.38 38.04
N LEU A 123 8.01 5.80 38.41
CA LEU A 123 6.74 6.09 37.77
C LEU A 123 6.42 7.60 37.81
N SER A 124 6.67 8.27 38.95
CA SER A 124 6.45 9.70 39.08
C SER A 124 7.30 10.54 38.11
N THR A 125 8.56 10.16 37.90
CA THR A 125 9.45 10.80 36.95
C THR A 125 8.97 10.58 35.51
N LEU A 126 8.51 9.37 35.19
CA LEU A 126 7.97 9.06 33.87
C LEU A 126 6.70 9.85 33.58
N LEU A 127 5.76 9.89 34.52
CA LEU A 127 4.53 10.67 34.39
C LEU A 127 4.81 12.15 34.21
N LYS A 128 5.77 12.71 34.96
CA LYS A 128 6.20 14.11 34.82
C LYS A 128 6.79 14.40 33.43
N LYS A 129 7.63 13.51 32.90
CA LYS A 129 8.17 13.63 31.55
C LYS A 129 7.07 13.58 30.48
N LEU A 130 6.12 12.66 30.60
CA LEU A 130 5.00 12.55 29.66
C LEU A 130 4.10 13.80 29.71
N SER A 131 3.82 14.33 30.91
CA SER A 131 2.99 15.54 31.09
C SER A 131 3.66 16.82 30.58
N SER A 132 4.99 16.90 30.59
CA SER A 132 5.76 18.04 30.07
C SER A 132 5.89 18.06 28.56
N GLY A 133 5.37 17.05 27.86
CA GLY A 133 5.54 16.84 26.44
C GLY A 133 6.87 16.17 26.07
N ILE A 134 6.84 15.35 25.04
CA ILE A 134 8.03 14.67 24.52
C ILE A 134 8.66 15.60 23.47
N LYS A 135 9.82 16.17 23.78
CA LYS A 135 10.65 16.73 22.73
C LYS A 135 11.33 15.59 22.02
N MET A 136 10.89 15.26 20.82
CA MET A 136 11.57 14.27 19.99
C MET A 136 12.84 14.88 19.43
N GLU A 137 13.96 14.61 20.06
CA GLU A 137 15.27 14.81 19.47
C GLU A 137 15.53 13.62 18.53
N PHE A 138 15.50 13.87 17.24
CA PHE A 138 15.87 12.83 16.29
C PHE A 138 17.41 12.77 16.23
N GLU A 139 17.97 11.62 16.55
CA GLU A 139 19.41 11.34 16.44
C GLU A 139 19.92 11.25 14.99
N VAL A 140 19.06 11.43 14.02
CA VAL A 140 19.42 11.37 12.60
C VAL A 140 19.88 12.74 12.13
N ALA A 141 21.03 12.81 11.52
CA ALA A 141 21.48 13.99 10.79
C ALA A 141 20.40 14.36 9.75
N ARG A 142 19.84 15.54 9.88
CA ARG A 142 18.88 16.07 8.91
C ARG A 142 19.66 16.74 7.78
N LEU A 143 19.13 16.62 6.59
CA LEU A 143 19.57 17.47 5.48
C LEU A 143 19.18 18.92 5.80
N ASP A 144 19.92 19.85 5.21
CA ASP A 144 19.55 21.25 5.25
C ASP A 144 18.14 21.46 4.71
N PRO A 145 17.42 22.49 5.16
CA PRO A 145 16.12 22.84 4.58
C PRO A 145 16.21 22.97 3.06
N LEU A 146 15.15 22.56 2.37
CA LEU A 146 15.09 22.61 0.90
C LEU A 146 15.34 24.02 0.35
N PHE A 147 14.94 25.04 1.10
CA PHE A 147 15.18 26.45 0.80
C PHE A 147 15.89 27.12 1.99
N ALA A 148 16.95 27.84 1.69
CA ALA A 148 17.72 28.55 2.71
C ALA A 148 16.94 29.74 3.29
N ASP A 149 16.16 30.42 2.45
CA ASP A 149 15.35 31.57 2.81
C ASP A 149 14.17 31.77 1.84
N GLN A 150 13.39 32.85 2.07
CA GLN A 150 12.25 33.19 1.23
C GLN A 150 12.66 33.55 -0.21
N ALA A 151 13.82 34.17 -0.40
CA ALA A 151 14.30 34.55 -1.73
C ALA A 151 14.63 33.32 -2.59
N ASP A 152 15.18 32.29 -1.97
CA ASP A 152 15.46 31.01 -2.63
C ASP A 152 14.15 30.30 -3.03
N TYR A 153 13.15 30.28 -2.15
CA TYR A 153 11.80 29.78 -2.46
C TYR A 153 11.16 30.56 -3.61
N ASP A 154 11.26 31.87 -3.61
CA ASP A 154 10.69 32.71 -4.67
C ASP A 154 11.40 32.49 -6.02
N ALA A 155 12.73 32.27 -5.99
CA ALA A 155 13.49 31.92 -7.18
C ALA A 155 13.06 30.55 -7.74
N PHE A 156 12.87 29.56 -6.88
CA PHE A 156 12.32 28.26 -7.25
C PHE A 156 10.93 28.38 -7.89
N THR A 157 10.04 29.12 -7.26
CA THR A 157 8.67 29.32 -7.74
C THR A 157 8.62 30.03 -9.09
N ARG A 158 9.46 31.09 -9.28
CA ARG A 158 9.58 31.77 -10.59
C ARG A 158 10.10 30.83 -11.68
N ARG A 159 11.15 30.07 -11.39
CA ARG A 159 11.74 29.12 -12.34
C ARG A 159 10.72 28.07 -12.78
N HIS A 160 9.96 27.49 -11.84
CA HIS A 160 8.94 26.50 -12.14
C HIS A 160 7.68 27.13 -12.76
N GLY A 161 7.34 28.34 -12.35
CA GLY A 161 6.23 29.10 -12.93
C GLY A 161 6.41 29.44 -14.41
N ASN A 162 7.63 29.45 -14.93
CA ASN A 162 7.91 29.64 -16.35
C ASN A 162 7.71 28.38 -17.20
N ASN A 163 7.59 27.21 -16.57
CA ASN A 163 7.41 25.93 -17.27
C ASN A 163 5.93 25.53 -17.23
N HIS A 164 5.10 26.24 -17.98
CA HIS A 164 3.67 25.91 -18.15
C HIS A 164 3.45 25.11 -19.42
N VAL A 165 2.54 24.15 -19.36
CA VAL A 165 1.93 23.57 -20.55
C VAL A 165 0.98 24.63 -21.13
N GLN A 166 1.10 24.90 -22.42
CA GLN A 166 0.15 25.77 -23.11
C GLN A 166 -1.25 25.14 -23.03
N THR A 167 -2.27 25.99 -22.85
CA THR A 167 -3.66 25.54 -22.75
C THR A 167 -4.47 26.16 -23.87
N ALA A 168 -5.44 25.41 -24.39
CA ALA A 168 -6.42 25.92 -25.34
C ALA A 168 -7.83 25.52 -24.89
N ASP A 169 -8.83 26.26 -25.33
CA ASP A 169 -10.22 26.02 -25.00
C ASP A 169 -10.79 24.84 -25.79
N LEU A 170 -11.17 23.79 -25.08
CA LEU A 170 -11.76 22.59 -25.68
C LEU A 170 -13.07 22.87 -26.44
N ALA A 171 -13.87 23.83 -25.95
CA ALA A 171 -15.18 24.12 -26.53
C ALA A 171 -15.09 24.77 -27.92
N SER A 172 -13.95 25.38 -28.26
CA SER A 172 -13.68 26.03 -29.54
C SER A 172 -12.60 25.33 -30.38
N TYR A 173 -12.02 24.22 -29.87
CA TYR A 173 -10.95 23.53 -30.57
C TYR A 173 -11.49 22.66 -31.70
N GLU A 174 -10.89 22.81 -32.87
CA GLU A 174 -11.12 21.97 -34.06
C GLU A 174 -9.80 21.33 -34.50
N GLY A 175 -9.77 20.01 -34.63
CA GLY A 175 -8.59 19.26 -35.04
C GLY A 175 -8.43 17.94 -34.29
N ASN A 176 -7.32 17.28 -34.54
CA ASN A 176 -7.00 16.02 -33.87
C ASN A 176 -6.58 16.27 -32.41
N CYS A 177 -7.04 15.42 -31.51
CA CYS A 177 -6.59 15.44 -30.12
C CYS A 177 -6.28 14.03 -29.62
N TYR A 178 -5.43 13.96 -28.59
CA TYR A 178 -4.95 12.73 -28.01
C TYR A 178 -5.38 12.64 -26.55
N LEU A 179 -6.00 11.52 -26.19
CA LEU A 179 -6.47 11.25 -24.84
C LEU A 179 -5.47 10.37 -24.10
N GLY A 180 -4.89 10.89 -23.03
CA GLY A 180 -4.04 10.15 -22.10
C GLY A 180 -4.80 9.80 -20.81
N ILE A 181 -4.74 8.56 -20.37
CA ILE A 181 -5.36 8.07 -19.13
C ILE A 181 -4.33 7.35 -18.27
N ASP A 182 -4.08 7.87 -17.07
CA ASP A 182 -3.31 7.22 -16.01
C ASP A 182 -4.27 6.81 -14.88
N ALA A 183 -4.67 5.55 -14.88
CA ALA A 183 -5.58 4.98 -13.90
C ALA A 183 -4.80 4.19 -12.83
N GLY A 184 -4.35 4.89 -11.79
CA GLY A 184 -3.64 4.28 -10.65
C GLY A 184 -4.59 3.60 -9.65
N SER A 185 -4.03 3.04 -8.59
CA SER A 185 -4.82 2.40 -7.52
C SER A 185 -5.62 3.40 -6.70
N THR A 186 -5.06 4.58 -6.45
CA THR A 186 -5.63 5.60 -5.56
C THR A 186 -6.27 6.72 -6.35
N THR A 187 -5.63 7.17 -7.44
CA THR A 187 -6.05 8.34 -8.22
C THR A 187 -6.06 8.03 -9.72
N THR A 188 -6.94 8.68 -10.45
CA THR A 188 -6.94 8.71 -11.92
C THR A 188 -6.63 10.12 -12.40
N LYS A 189 -5.75 10.21 -13.42
CA LYS A 189 -5.43 11.44 -14.13
C LYS A 189 -5.80 11.23 -15.59
N ILE A 190 -6.38 12.27 -16.20
CA ILE A 190 -6.71 12.26 -17.61
C ILE A 190 -6.29 13.60 -18.21
N ALA A 191 -5.68 13.55 -19.36
CA ALA A 191 -5.34 14.72 -20.15
C ALA A 191 -5.82 14.54 -21.59
N LEU A 192 -6.44 15.57 -22.14
CA LEU A 192 -6.72 15.68 -23.56
C LEU A 192 -5.79 16.76 -24.14
N VAL A 193 -5.02 16.41 -25.15
CA VAL A 193 -3.97 17.26 -25.70
C VAL A 193 -4.20 17.44 -27.19
N SER A 194 -4.04 18.67 -27.70
CA SER A 194 -4.10 18.98 -29.12
C SER A 194 -2.93 18.37 -29.91
N GLU A 195 -3.01 18.36 -31.23
CA GLU A 195 -1.89 17.93 -32.07
C GLU A 195 -0.65 18.83 -31.93
N ASN A 196 -0.82 20.06 -31.49
CA ASN A 196 0.26 21.02 -31.22
C ASN A 196 0.83 20.91 -29.81
N GLY A 197 0.28 20.04 -28.95
CA GLY A 197 0.73 19.85 -27.57
C GLY A 197 0.02 20.72 -26.54
N ASP A 198 -1.01 21.51 -26.92
CA ASP A 198 -1.78 22.29 -25.96
C ASP A 198 -2.70 21.42 -25.12
N LEU A 199 -2.78 21.69 -23.84
CA LEU A 199 -3.69 21.01 -22.93
C LEU A 199 -5.12 21.55 -23.09
N LEU A 200 -6.01 20.72 -23.62
CA LEU A 200 -7.42 21.05 -23.83
C LEU A 200 -8.29 20.72 -22.63
N TYR A 201 -7.93 19.68 -21.88
CA TYR A 201 -8.64 19.25 -20.68
C TYR A 201 -7.72 18.49 -19.76
N SER A 202 -7.88 18.70 -18.47
CA SER A 202 -7.21 17.92 -17.43
C SER A 202 -8.17 17.51 -16.34
N PHE A 203 -7.94 16.30 -15.80
CA PHE A 203 -8.72 15.74 -14.71
C PHE A 203 -7.80 15.03 -13.73
N TYR A 204 -8.00 15.25 -12.45
CA TYR A 204 -7.33 14.54 -11.38
C TYR A 204 -8.32 14.28 -10.25
N SER A 205 -8.52 13.03 -9.88
CA SER A 205 -9.43 12.66 -8.80
C SER A 205 -9.03 11.38 -8.10
N ASN A 206 -9.45 11.26 -6.86
CA ASN A 206 -9.41 9.99 -6.12
C ASN A 206 -10.40 9.00 -6.74
N ASN A 207 -10.00 7.74 -6.80
CA ASN A 207 -10.78 6.65 -7.41
C ASN A 207 -11.90 6.11 -6.52
N ASN A 208 -11.87 6.39 -5.23
CA ASN A 208 -12.82 5.84 -4.25
C ASN A 208 -13.00 4.32 -4.43
N GLY A 209 -11.91 3.61 -4.71
CA GLY A 209 -11.89 2.17 -4.93
C GLY A 209 -12.28 1.70 -6.36
N SER A 210 -12.61 2.60 -7.29
CA SER A 210 -12.99 2.20 -8.66
C SER A 210 -12.38 3.11 -9.74
N PRO A 211 -11.14 2.81 -10.20
CA PRO A 211 -10.48 3.55 -11.27
C PRO A 211 -11.31 3.61 -12.56
N LEU A 212 -11.94 2.50 -12.93
CA LEU A 212 -12.77 2.42 -14.14
C LEU A 212 -13.95 3.41 -14.12
N LYS A 213 -14.70 3.45 -13.00
CA LYS A 213 -15.83 4.39 -12.86
C LYS A 213 -15.35 5.85 -12.91
N THR A 214 -14.20 6.13 -12.33
CA THR A 214 -13.59 7.46 -12.35
C THR A 214 -13.18 7.86 -13.75
N ALA A 215 -12.56 6.95 -14.52
CA ALA A 215 -12.20 7.20 -15.92
C ALA A 215 -13.45 7.41 -16.78
N ILE A 216 -14.48 6.58 -16.67
CA ILE A 216 -15.74 6.72 -17.40
C ILE A 216 -16.38 8.09 -17.13
N ARG A 217 -16.48 8.49 -15.86
CA ARG A 217 -17.03 9.81 -15.49
C ARG A 217 -16.27 10.96 -16.13
N SER A 218 -14.94 10.91 -16.13
CA SER A 218 -14.12 11.94 -16.73
C SER A 218 -14.29 12.01 -18.26
N ILE A 219 -14.36 10.86 -18.92
CA ILE A 219 -14.63 10.83 -20.37
C ILE A 219 -16.02 11.41 -20.68
N GLN A 220 -17.04 11.08 -19.89
CA GLN A 220 -18.38 11.66 -20.03
C GLN A 220 -18.35 13.19 -19.83
N GLU A 221 -17.55 13.69 -18.89
CA GLU A 221 -17.36 15.13 -18.68
C GLU A 221 -16.72 15.79 -19.91
N ILE A 222 -15.71 15.18 -20.53
CA ILE A 222 -15.13 15.68 -21.78
C ILE A 222 -16.22 15.83 -22.85
N TYR A 223 -17.05 14.82 -23.04
CA TYR A 223 -18.14 14.89 -24.03
C TYR A 223 -19.13 16.05 -23.79
N THR A 224 -19.35 16.44 -22.52
CA THR A 224 -20.21 17.60 -22.23
C THR A 224 -19.58 18.94 -22.57
N LYS A 225 -18.25 18.99 -22.72
CA LYS A 225 -17.47 20.19 -23.02
C LYS A 225 -17.08 20.31 -24.50
N LEU A 226 -17.31 19.26 -25.30
CA LEU A 226 -17.04 19.31 -26.74
C LEU A 226 -17.92 20.32 -27.44
N PRO A 227 -17.46 20.91 -28.59
CA PRO A 227 -18.31 21.70 -29.45
C PRO A 227 -19.58 20.94 -29.83
N LYS A 228 -20.70 21.64 -29.93
CA LYS A 228 -22.02 21.06 -30.24
C LYS A 228 -22.30 20.87 -31.73
N ASN A 229 -21.31 20.97 -32.58
CA ASN A 229 -21.46 20.85 -34.03
C ASN A 229 -20.97 19.51 -34.55
#